data_3d3eaa7ea04850fd8effc550e60047ff
#
_entry.id   3d3eaa7ea04850fd8effc550e60047ff
#
_cell.length_a   1.000
_cell.length_b   1.000
_cell.length_c   1.000
_cell.angle_alpha   90.00
_cell.angle_beta   90.00
_cell.angle_gamma   90.00
#
_symmetry.space_group_name_H-M   'P 1'
#
loop_
_entity.id
_entity.type
_entity.pdbx_description
1 polymer ?
#
loop_
_entity_poly.entity_id
_entity_poly.type
_entity_poly.pdbx_seq_one_letter_code
_entity_poly.pdbx_strand_id
1 'polypeptide(L)'
;MDQSIEAIIATMLFLGAFAFSQYILLWAYSSVVSGEVEEIKTDIASMVSSSIVMENSCSHQKWASWNPSSTPEQYGVPQGTKIWINASYLCLNDAGEPILLDMRTSGAPLQGSGTCEYDRLVLLDDGNLVLLRVVIG
;
A
#
# COMPACT_ATOMS: atom_id res chain seq x y z
N MET A 1 42.46 -8.36 -45.43
CA MET A 1 41.03 -8.65 -45.46
C MET A 1 40.54 -9.29 -44.16
N ASP A 2 41.24 -10.27 -43.65
CA ASP A 2 40.79 -10.98 -42.43
C ASP A 2 40.77 -10.09 -41.18
N GLN A 3 41.71 -9.18 -41.02
CA GLN A 3 41.77 -8.23 -39.92
C GLN A 3 40.61 -7.26 -39.90
N SER A 4 40.08 -6.85 -41.07
CA SER A 4 38.91 -5.97 -41.15
C SER A 4 37.64 -6.68 -40.72
N ILE A 5 37.49 -7.94 -41.05
CA ILE A 5 36.34 -8.77 -40.66
C ILE A 5 36.36 -9.04 -39.15
N GLU A 6 37.51 -9.36 -38.60
CA GLU A 6 37.70 -9.55 -37.16
C GLU A 6 37.40 -8.27 -36.38
N ALA A 7 37.83 -7.12 -36.87
CA ALA A 7 37.54 -5.86 -36.25
C ALA A 7 36.03 -5.54 -36.25
N ILE A 8 35.33 -5.83 -37.34
CA ILE A 8 33.90 -5.65 -37.45
C ILE A 8 33.16 -6.57 -36.47
N ILE A 9 33.53 -7.84 -36.40
CA ILE A 9 32.92 -8.80 -35.48
C ILE A 9 33.18 -8.39 -34.04
N ALA A 10 34.40 -8.02 -33.69
CA ALA A 10 34.75 -7.55 -32.36
C ALA A 10 33.92 -6.30 -31.96
N THR A 11 33.75 -5.35 -32.87
CA THR A 11 32.97 -4.15 -32.64
C THR A 11 31.49 -4.51 -32.43
N MET A 12 30.93 -5.41 -33.23
CA MET A 12 29.55 -5.87 -33.08
C MET A 12 29.33 -6.57 -31.76
N LEU A 13 30.21 -7.43 -31.33
CA LEU A 13 30.16 -8.12 -30.06
C LEU A 13 30.26 -7.16 -28.88
N PHE A 14 31.15 -6.17 -28.98
CA PHE A 14 31.28 -5.13 -27.95
C PHE A 14 29.99 -4.27 -27.82
N LEU A 15 29.43 -3.83 -28.94
CA LEU A 15 28.20 -3.04 -28.96
C LEU A 15 27.03 -3.86 -28.43
N GLY A 16 26.94 -5.14 -28.78
CA GLY A 16 25.90 -6.06 -28.28
C GLY A 16 26.01 -6.26 -26.77
N ALA A 17 27.23 -6.49 -26.28
CA ALA A 17 27.47 -6.66 -24.84
C ALA A 17 27.19 -5.36 -24.07
N PHE A 18 27.54 -4.22 -24.62
CA PHE A 18 27.28 -2.92 -24.04
C PHE A 18 25.77 -2.64 -23.96
N ALA A 19 25.02 -2.86 -25.04
CA ALA A 19 23.56 -2.70 -25.07
C ALA A 19 22.88 -3.62 -24.07
N PHE A 20 23.32 -4.86 -23.97
CA PHE A 20 22.80 -5.84 -22.99
C PHE A 20 23.06 -5.41 -21.54
N SER A 21 24.26 -4.90 -21.25
CA SER A 21 24.60 -4.33 -19.95
C SER A 21 23.67 -3.18 -19.57
N GLN A 22 23.40 -2.27 -20.50
CA GLN A 22 22.50 -1.14 -20.28
C GLN A 22 21.07 -1.62 -19.97
N TYR A 23 20.60 -2.63 -20.70
CA TYR A 23 19.28 -3.22 -20.46
C TYR A 23 19.18 -3.83 -19.06
N ILE A 24 20.18 -4.60 -18.61
CA ILE A 24 20.20 -5.19 -17.26
C ILE A 24 20.21 -4.11 -16.19
N LEU A 25 21.01 -3.06 -16.35
CA LEU A 25 21.07 -1.94 -15.41
C LEU A 25 19.73 -1.23 -15.28
N LEU A 26 19.05 -0.95 -16.40
CA LEU A 26 17.73 -0.32 -16.40
C LEU A 26 16.69 -1.21 -15.71
N TRP A 27 16.72 -2.51 -15.99
CA TRP A 27 15.82 -3.46 -15.35
C TRP A 27 16.05 -3.54 -13.82
N ALA A 28 17.29 -3.66 -13.38
CA ALA A 28 17.64 -3.68 -11.97
C ALA A 28 17.25 -2.40 -11.25
N TYR A 29 17.52 -1.24 -11.85
CA TYR A 29 17.13 0.06 -11.31
C TYR A 29 15.60 0.18 -11.19
N SER A 30 14.85 -0.20 -12.22
CA SER A 30 13.40 -0.19 -12.21
C SER A 30 12.82 -1.10 -11.11
N SER A 31 13.40 -2.28 -10.91
CA SER A 31 12.98 -3.21 -9.84
C SER A 31 13.21 -2.64 -8.44
N VAL A 32 14.36 -2.02 -8.22
CA VAL A 32 14.69 -1.39 -6.93
C VAL A 32 13.78 -0.21 -6.63
N VAL A 33 13.56 0.67 -7.61
CA VAL A 33 12.68 1.83 -7.45
C VAL A 33 11.24 1.41 -7.17
N SER A 34 10.73 0.39 -7.86
CA SER A 34 9.40 -0.16 -7.62
C SER A 34 9.25 -0.71 -6.20
N GLY A 35 10.26 -1.44 -5.71
CA GLY A 35 10.27 -1.97 -4.34
C GLY A 35 10.27 -0.86 -3.29
N GLU A 36 11.07 0.18 -3.47
CA GLU A 36 11.09 1.34 -2.57
C GLU A 36 9.75 2.08 -2.52
N VAL A 37 9.10 2.25 -3.66
CA VAL A 37 7.79 2.91 -3.73
C VAL A 37 6.72 2.10 -2.98
N GLU A 38 6.71 0.79 -3.10
CA GLU A 38 5.79 -0.08 -2.37
C GLU A 38 6.03 -0.01 -0.86
N GLU A 39 7.29 -0.01 -0.43
CA GLU A 39 7.65 0.14 0.98
C GLU A 39 7.17 1.47 1.55
N ILE A 40 7.38 2.57 0.84
CA ILE A 40 6.90 3.89 1.24
C ILE A 40 5.38 3.91 1.36
N LYS A 41 4.65 3.34 0.43
CA LYS A 41 3.19 3.26 0.48
C LYS A 41 2.71 2.45 1.68
N THR A 42 3.35 1.33 1.97
CA THR A 42 3.05 0.50 3.14
C THR A 42 3.29 1.26 4.43
N ASP A 43 4.39 2.00 4.53
CA ASP A 43 4.72 2.83 5.68
C ASP A 43 3.69 3.94 5.88
N ILE A 44 3.25 4.60 4.81
CA ILE A 44 2.18 5.60 4.86
C ILE A 44 0.87 4.97 5.34
N ALA A 45 0.49 3.82 4.81
CA ALA A 45 -0.72 3.11 5.22
C ALA A 45 -0.68 2.73 6.71
N SER A 46 0.44 2.24 7.19
CA SER A 46 0.68 1.92 8.60
C SER A 46 0.59 3.16 9.48
N MET A 47 1.18 4.27 9.07
CA MET A 47 1.14 5.54 9.79
C MET A 47 -0.29 6.08 9.91
N VAL A 48 -1.05 6.07 8.81
CA VAL A 48 -2.46 6.49 8.79
C VAL A 48 -3.29 5.61 9.71
N SER A 49 -3.12 4.30 9.63
CA SER A 49 -3.81 3.33 10.50
C SER A 49 -3.51 3.60 11.97
N SER A 50 -2.25 3.81 12.31
CA SER A 50 -1.83 4.12 13.70
C SER A 50 -2.42 5.43 14.20
N SER A 51 -2.46 6.45 13.36
CA SER A 51 -3.07 7.75 13.68
C SER A 51 -4.56 7.61 14.01
N ILE A 52 -5.30 6.87 13.21
CA ILE A 52 -6.72 6.61 13.41
C ILE A 52 -6.96 5.84 14.71
N VAL A 53 -6.17 4.81 14.96
CA VAL A 53 -6.28 4.02 16.19
C VAL A 53 -5.93 4.83 17.43
N MET A 54 -4.92 5.71 17.36
CA MET A 54 -4.57 6.60 18.46
C MET A 54 -5.67 7.62 18.77
N GLU A 55 -6.33 8.15 17.74
CA GLU A 55 -7.44 9.10 17.90
C GLU A 55 -8.65 8.45 18.59
N ASN A 56 -9.02 7.25 18.17
CA ASN A 56 -10.22 6.56 18.66
C ASN A 56 -9.93 5.63 19.84
N SER A 57 -8.67 5.22 20.01
CA SER A 57 -8.27 4.30 21.07
C SER A 57 -9.07 2.97 21.00
N CYS A 58 -9.46 2.41 22.14
CA CYS A 58 -10.34 1.25 22.22
C CYS A 58 -11.78 1.63 22.60
N SER A 59 -12.13 2.89 22.50
CA SER A 59 -13.46 3.39 22.89
C SER A 59 -14.49 3.12 21.81
N HIS A 60 -15.50 2.30 22.11
CA HIS A 60 -16.59 2.04 21.18
C HIS A 60 -17.38 3.29 20.84
N GLN A 61 -17.50 4.25 21.75
CA GLN A 61 -18.18 5.53 21.51
C GLN A 61 -17.46 6.38 20.47
N LYS A 62 -16.15 6.49 20.57
CA LYS A 62 -15.33 7.23 19.59
C LYS A 62 -15.41 6.57 18.21
N TRP A 63 -15.30 5.27 18.13
CA TRP A 63 -15.41 4.53 16.87
C TRP A 63 -16.82 4.64 16.29
N ALA A 64 -17.86 4.63 17.10
CA ALA A 64 -19.26 4.76 16.65
C ALA A 64 -19.53 6.10 16.00
N SER A 65 -18.91 7.18 16.49
CA SER A 65 -19.05 8.53 15.94
C SER A 65 -18.05 8.87 14.85
N TRP A 66 -17.03 8.05 14.66
CA TRP A 66 -15.98 8.29 13.69
C TRP A 66 -16.41 7.88 12.27
N ASN A 67 -16.08 8.73 11.29
CA ASN A 67 -16.27 8.42 9.88
C ASN A 67 -14.95 8.60 9.13
N PRO A 68 -14.58 7.65 8.25
CA PRO A 68 -13.38 7.79 7.46
C PRO A 68 -13.50 8.92 6.43
N SER A 69 -12.39 9.61 6.19
CA SER A 69 -12.29 10.66 5.20
C SER A 69 -11.39 10.25 4.04
N SER A 70 -11.76 10.63 2.83
CA SER A 70 -10.93 10.44 1.64
C SER A 70 -9.90 11.54 1.42
N THR A 71 -9.84 12.54 2.30
CA THR A 71 -8.92 13.67 2.20
C THR A 71 -7.56 13.30 2.82
N PRO A 72 -6.48 13.14 2.03
CA PRO A 72 -5.18 12.70 2.55
C PRO A 72 -4.59 13.63 3.59
N GLU A 73 -4.78 14.93 3.44
CA GLU A 73 -4.24 15.96 4.32
C GLU A 73 -4.72 15.82 5.77
N GLN A 74 -5.91 15.28 5.98
CA GLN A 74 -6.49 15.06 7.30
C GLN A 74 -5.67 14.06 8.12
N TYR A 75 -4.96 13.16 7.46
CA TYR A 75 -4.12 12.16 8.09
C TYR A 75 -2.62 12.48 8.01
N GLY A 76 -2.26 13.68 7.57
CA GLY A 76 -0.87 14.08 7.41
C GLY A 76 -0.17 13.48 6.19
N VAL A 77 -0.93 13.02 5.21
CA VAL A 77 -0.40 12.42 3.98
C VAL A 77 -0.22 13.50 2.92
N PRO A 78 0.84 13.48 2.10
CA PRO A 78 1.08 14.46 1.05
C PRO A 78 -0.07 14.55 0.04
N GLN A 79 -0.29 15.75 -0.50
CA GLN A 79 -1.23 15.95 -1.60
C GLN A 79 -0.86 15.08 -2.81
N GLY A 80 -1.88 14.61 -3.51
CA GLY A 80 -1.72 13.73 -4.67
C GLY A 80 -1.66 12.24 -4.33
N THR A 81 -1.54 11.88 -3.06
CA THR A 81 -1.67 10.49 -2.61
C THR A 81 -3.14 10.10 -2.56
N LYS A 82 -3.48 8.99 -3.20
CA LYS A 82 -4.83 8.43 -3.14
C LYS A 82 -4.94 7.54 -1.91
N ILE A 83 -5.99 7.72 -1.14
CA ILE A 83 -6.25 6.97 0.08
C ILE A 83 -7.68 6.45 0.08
N TRP A 84 -7.84 5.20 0.52
CA TRP A 84 -9.15 4.61 0.80
C TRP A 84 -9.11 3.92 2.14
N ILE A 85 -10.12 4.17 2.96
CA ILE A 85 -10.21 3.63 4.30
C ILE A 85 -11.53 2.89 4.45
N ASN A 86 -11.48 1.69 4.99
CA ASN A 86 -12.63 0.88 5.32
C ASN A 86 -12.54 0.44 6.78
N ALA A 87 -13.58 0.71 7.54
CA ALA A 87 -13.74 0.24 8.91
C ALA A 87 -14.93 -0.71 8.97
N SER A 88 -14.66 -1.97 9.25
CA SER A 88 -15.68 -3.00 9.44
C SER A 88 -15.88 -3.26 10.93
N TYR A 89 -17.09 -3.04 11.42
CA TYR A 89 -17.46 -3.25 12.81
C TYR A 89 -18.01 -4.66 12.96
N LEU A 90 -17.37 -5.45 13.81
CA LEU A 90 -17.63 -6.87 13.98
C LEU A 90 -17.98 -7.19 15.42
N CYS A 91 -18.87 -8.16 15.65
CA CYS A 91 -19.03 -8.81 16.93
C CYS A 91 -18.79 -10.31 16.78
N LEU A 92 -18.42 -10.97 17.87
CA LEU A 92 -18.30 -12.43 17.92
C LEU A 92 -19.62 -13.04 18.41
N ASN A 93 -20.11 -14.07 17.71
CA ASN A 93 -21.24 -14.85 18.17
C ASN A 93 -20.82 -15.83 19.27
N ASP A 94 -21.76 -16.62 19.81
CA ASP A 94 -21.49 -17.62 20.86
C ASP A 94 -20.49 -18.70 20.39
N ALA A 95 -20.41 -18.95 19.08
CA ALA A 95 -19.46 -19.90 18.49
C ALA A 95 -18.08 -19.27 18.22
N GLY A 96 -17.87 -17.97 18.51
CA GLY A 96 -16.63 -17.25 18.25
C GLY A 96 -16.46 -16.80 16.80
N GLU A 97 -17.50 -16.86 16.00
CA GLU A 97 -17.46 -16.42 14.61
C GLU A 97 -17.75 -14.92 14.49
N PRO A 98 -17.01 -14.20 13.62
CA PRO A 98 -17.26 -12.77 13.43
C PRO A 98 -18.54 -12.52 12.64
N ILE A 99 -19.35 -11.59 13.12
CA ILE A 99 -20.56 -11.10 12.45
C ILE A 99 -20.37 -9.63 12.16
N LEU A 100 -20.60 -9.23 10.88
CA LEU A 100 -20.51 -7.84 10.46
C LEU A 100 -21.73 -7.08 10.99
N LEU A 101 -21.46 -6.03 11.78
CA LEU A 101 -22.50 -5.13 12.31
C LEU A 101 -22.70 -3.92 11.43
N ASP A 102 -21.60 -3.30 10.98
CA ASP A 102 -21.61 -2.08 10.17
C ASP A 102 -20.31 -2.00 9.39
N MET A 103 -20.33 -1.25 8.29
CA MET A 103 -19.16 -1.00 7.48
C MET A 103 -19.17 0.45 7.00
N ARG A 104 -18.09 1.17 7.24
CA ARG A 104 -17.92 2.56 6.84
C ARG A 104 -16.70 2.70 5.94
N THR A 105 -16.89 3.39 4.83
CA THR A 105 -15.84 3.61 3.85
C THR A 105 -15.65 5.08 3.53
N SER A 106 -14.45 5.45 3.10
CA SER A 106 -14.15 6.82 2.68
C SER A 106 -14.48 7.11 1.21
N GLY A 107 -15.30 6.29 0.59
CA GLY A 107 -15.68 6.40 -0.81
C GLY A 107 -15.50 5.11 -1.58
N ALA A 108 -15.32 5.21 -2.91
CA ALA A 108 -15.09 4.04 -3.75
C ALA A 108 -13.71 3.43 -3.52
N PRO A 109 -13.60 2.08 -3.49
CA PRO A 109 -12.30 1.42 -3.34
C PRO A 109 -11.32 1.80 -4.41
N LEU A 110 -10.03 1.94 -4.05
CA LEU A 110 -8.95 2.09 -5.01
C LEU A 110 -8.72 0.77 -5.74
N GLN A 111 -8.69 0.83 -7.06
CA GLN A 111 -8.46 -0.33 -7.92
C GLN A 111 -7.21 -0.10 -8.77
N GLY A 112 -6.52 -1.17 -9.09
CA GLY A 112 -5.38 -1.15 -9.99
C GLY A 112 -4.11 -1.74 -9.38
N SER A 113 -3.10 -1.88 -10.24
CA SER A 113 -1.75 -2.28 -9.83
C SER A 113 -1.05 -1.14 -9.08
N GLY A 114 -0.24 -1.47 -8.09
CA GLY A 114 0.54 -0.50 -7.34
C GLY A 114 -0.16 0.09 -6.11
N THR A 115 -1.31 -0.46 -5.70
CA THR A 115 -1.92 -0.13 -4.41
C THR A 115 -1.32 -0.99 -3.30
N CYS A 116 -1.12 -0.39 -2.12
CA CYS A 116 -0.66 -1.08 -0.92
C CYS A 116 -1.76 -1.03 0.14
N GLU A 117 -1.97 -2.16 0.79
CA GLU A 117 -3.03 -2.37 1.76
C GLU A 117 -2.43 -2.69 3.12
N TYR A 118 -2.99 -2.09 4.16
CA TYR A 118 -2.61 -2.35 5.54
C TYR A 118 -3.86 -2.57 6.39
N ASP A 119 -3.95 -3.72 7.03
CA ASP A 119 -5.08 -4.12 7.87
C ASP A 119 -4.68 -4.11 9.34
N ARG A 120 -5.56 -3.61 10.18
CA ARG A 120 -5.40 -3.63 11.63
C ARG A 120 -6.70 -4.01 12.31
N LEU A 121 -6.60 -4.93 13.27
CA LEU A 121 -7.72 -5.36 14.09
C LEU A 121 -7.63 -4.68 15.45
N VAL A 122 -8.72 -4.02 15.87
CA VAL A 122 -8.81 -3.31 17.15
C VAL A 122 -9.89 -3.94 17.99
N LEU A 123 -9.56 -4.33 19.23
CA LEU A 123 -10.53 -4.77 20.21
C LEU A 123 -11.08 -3.58 20.99
N LEU A 124 -12.38 -3.40 20.96
CA LEU A 124 -13.07 -2.32 21.66
C LEU A 124 -13.39 -2.68 23.11
N ASP A 125 -13.67 -1.66 23.90
CA ASP A 125 -13.99 -1.79 25.32
C ASP A 125 -15.32 -2.52 25.61
N ASP A 126 -16.23 -2.59 24.61
CA ASP A 126 -17.47 -3.35 24.69
C ASP A 126 -17.35 -4.81 24.22
N GLY A 127 -16.14 -5.27 23.86
CA GLY A 127 -15.86 -6.60 23.36
C GLY A 127 -16.03 -6.76 21.85
N ASN A 128 -16.50 -5.76 21.14
CA ASN A 128 -16.59 -5.78 19.69
C ASN A 128 -15.23 -5.52 19.05
N LEU A 129 -15.14 -5.76 17.75
CA LEU A 129 -13.92 -5.62 16.98
C LEU A 129 -14.12 -4.62 15.85
N VAL A 130 -13.05 -3.92 15.50
CA VAL A 130 -12.98 -3.10 14.29
C VAL A 130 -11.83 -3.62 13.43
N LEU A 131 -12.14 -4.00 12.21
CA LEU A 131 -11.13 -4.25 11.18
C LEU A 131 -10.95 -3.00 10.36
N LEU A 132 -9.82 -2.33 10.56
CA LEU A 132 -9.45 -1.12 9.86
C LEU A 132 -8.53 -1.47 8.69
N ARG A 133 -8.96 -1.13 7.49
CA ARG A 133 -8.20 -1.34 6.26
C ARG A 133 -7.86 0.00 5.65
N VAL A 134 -6.60 0.24 5.41
CA VAL A 134 -6.08 1.45 4.76
C VAL A 134 -5.39 1.03 3.46
N VAL A 135 -5.81 1.62 2.35
CA VAL A 135 -5.24 1.36 1.02
C VAL A 135 -4.68 2.66 0.48
N ILE A 136 -3.42 2.61 0.06
CA ILE A 136 -2.69 3.73 -0.54
C ILE A 136 -2.40 3.41 -2.01
N GLY A 137 -2.73 4.33 -2.86
CA GLY A 137 -2.53 4.18 -4.31
C GLY A 137 -1.66 5.26 -4.93
#